data_f837f008ca9abff3bd065cfa3b034069
#
_entry.id   f837f008ca9abff3bd065cfa3b034069
#
_cell.length_a   1.000
_cell.length_b   1.000
_cell.length_c   1.000
_cell.angle_alpha   90.00
_cell.angle_beta   90.00
_cell.angle_gamma   90.00
#
_symmetry.space_group_name_H-M   'P 1'
#
loop_
_entity.id
_entity.type
_entity.pdbx_description
1 polymer ?
#
loop_
_entity_poly.entity_id
_entity_poly.type
_entity_poly.pdbx_seq_one_letter_code
_entity_poly.pdbx_strand_id
1 'polypeptide(L)' 'MDRTWMIFEGDQVIDSGSHEFDWHQIRSKRDQELKATDWRAVKDRTMSQSWKDYRQALRDLPQDHASANDAADNWPQPPE' A
#
# COMPACT_ATOMS: atom_id res chain seq x y z
N MET A 1 -0.31 2.80 3.18
CA MET A 1 -1.35 2.38 4.14
C MET A 1 -1.31 3.32 5.34
N ASP A 2 -2.46 3.74 5.80
CA ASP A 2 -2.52 4.63 6.95
C ASP A 2 -2.34 3.83 8.23
N ARG A 3 -1.38 4.24 9.05
CA ARG A 3 -1.10 3.61 10.34
C ARG A 3 -1.61 4.41 11.52
N THR A 4 -1.93 5.67 11.32
CA THR A 4 -2.36 6.55 12.41
C THR A 4 -3.88 6.70 12.42
N TRP A 5 -4.41 6.86 13.62
CA TRP A 5 -5.84 7.10 13.82
C TRP A 5 -6.04 8.17 14.88
N MET A 6 -7.16 8.86 14.78
CA MET A 6 -7.52 9.91 15.75
C MET A 6 -9.02 9.85 15.96
N ILE A 7 -9.43 10.08 17.23
CA ILE A 7 -10.82 10.24 17.58
C ILE A 7 -11.04 11.69 17.96
N PHE A 8 -12.02 12.32 17.34
CA PHE A 8 -12.34 13.73 17.56
C PHE A 8 -13.61 13.90 18.35
N GLU A 9 -13.63 14.94 19.16
CA GLU A 9 -14.87 15.47 19.75
C GLU A 9 -14.91 16.96 19.43
N GLY A 10 -15.80 17.35 18.50
CA GLY A 10 -15.76 18.69 17.94
C GLY A 10 -14.46 18.89 17.18
N ASP A 11 -13.69 19.92 17.56
CA ASP A 11 -12.42 20.24 16.94
C ASP A 11 -11.22 19.67 17.72
N GLN A 12 -11.49 18.89 18.77
CA GLN A 12 -10.42 18.36 19.62
C GLN A 12 -10.16 16.89 19.33
N VAL A 13 -8.88 16.54 19.29
CA VAL A 13 -8.45 15.15 19.26
C VAL A 13 -8.52 14.62 20.70
N ILE A 14 -9.41 13.66 20.95
CA ILE A 14 -9.59 13.07 22.27
C ILE A 14 -8.84 11.77 22.45
N ASP A 15 -8.43 11.14 21.36
CA ASP A 15 -7.58 9.96 21.39
C ASP A 15 -6.88 9.82 20.05
N SER A 16 -5.72 9.18 20.07
CA SER A 16 -4.96 8.93 18.85
C SER A 16 -4.01 7.76 19.07
N GLY A 17 -3.58 7.15 17.97
CA GLY A 17 -2.63 6.07 18.03
C GLY A 17 -2.13 5.68 16.66
N SER A 18 -1.40 4.60 16.59
CA SER A 18 -0.94 4.03 15.33
C SER A 18 -1.24 2.54 15.28
N HIS A 19 -1.54 2.07 14.08
CA HIS A 19 -1.69 0.64 13.81
C HIS A 19 -0.33 0.04 13.54
N GLU A 20 -0.13 -1.16 14.05
CA GLU A 20 1.04 -1.95 13.72
C GLU A 20 0.65 -3.05 12.75
N PHE A 21 1.45 -3.21 11.71
CA PHE A 21 1.19 -4.22 10.69
C PHE A 21 2.24 -5.32 10.76
N ASP A 22 1.83 -6.55 10.44
CA ASP A 22 2.76 -7.65 10.21
C ASP A 22 2.90 -7.90 8.70
N TRP A 23 3.86 -8.75 8.35
CA TRP A 23 4.11 -9.06 6.93
C TRP A 23 2.93 -9.76 6.26
N HIS A 24 2.13 -10.49 7.03
CA HIS A 24 0.94 -11.13 6.49
C HIS A 24 -0.07 -10.09 5.98
N GLN A 25 -0.30 -9.04 6.78
CA GLN A 25 -1.19 -7.95 6.39
C GLN A 25 -0.65 -7.17 5.18
N ILE A 26 0.64 -6.90 5.17
CA ILE A 26 1.30 -6.21 4.05
C ILE A 26 1.17 -7.02 2.77
N ARG A 27 1.42 -8.32 2.83
CA ARG A 27 1.30 -9.20 1.65
C ARG A 27 -0.14 -9.32 1.17
N SER A 28 -1.10 -9.42 2.08
CA SER A 28 -2.52 -9.44 1.72
C SER A 28 -2.94 -8.19 0.98
N LYS A 29 -2.56 -7.02 1.49
CA LYS A 29 -2.88 -5.75 0.84
C LYS A 29 -2.19 -5.62 -0.51
N ARG A 30 -0.91 -5.99 -0.58
CA ARG A 30 -0.16 -6.03 -1.83
C ARG A 30 -0.86 -6.89 -2.86
N ASP A 31 -1.26 -8.10 -2.49
CA ASP A 31 -1.90 -9.04 -3.40
C ASP A 31 -3.25 -8.51 -3.87
N GLN A 32 -4.02 -7.84 -3.00
CA GLN A 32 -5.26 -7.17 -3.39
C GLN A 32 -5.00 -6.09 -4.44
N GLU A 33 -3.99 -5.27 -4.25
CA GLU A 33 -3.65 -4.19 -5.18
C GLU A 33 -3.17 -4.74 -6.52
N LEU A 34 -2.35 -5.78 -6.49
CA LEU A 34 -1.90 -6.44 -7.72
C LEU A 34 -3.08 -7.05 -8.48
N LYS A 35 -3.96 -7.72 -7.76
CA LYS A 35 -5.15 -8.32 -8.37
C LYS A 35 -6.09 -7.25 -8.94
N ALA A 36 -6.28 -6.16 -8.23
CA ALA A 36 -7.14 -5.06 -8.67
C ALA A 36 -6.62 -4.38 -9.93
N THR A 37 -5.31 -4.47 -10.21
CA THR A 37 -4.68 -3.87 -11.38
C THR A 37 -4.31 -4.88 -12.47
N ASP A 38 -4.60 -6.17 -12.30
CA ASP A 38 -4.26 -7.20 -13.29
C ASP A 38 -4.91 -6.95 -14.64
N TRP A 39 -6.11 -6.35 -14.66
CA TRP A 39 -6.80 -6.02 -15.91
C TRP A 39 -6.00 -5.07 -16.80
N ARG A 40 -5.08 -4.28 -16.21
CA ARG A 40 -4.20 -3.38 -16.97
C ARG A 40 -3.08 -4.12 -17.69
N ALA A 41 -2.82 -5.35 -17.27
CA ALA A 41 -1.79 -6.20 -17.87
C ALA A 41 -2.36 -7.19 -18.90
N VAL A 42 -3.65 -7.06 -19.27
CA VAL A 42 -4.27 -7.95 -20.25
C VAL A 42 -3.66 -7.73 -21.63
N LYS A 43 -3.72 -8.78 -22.42
CA LYS A 43 -3.00 -8.94 -23.68
C LYS A 43 -3.19 -7.80 -24.69
N ASP A 44 -4.39 -7.22 -24.72
CA ASP A 44 -4.74 -6.20 -25.72
C ASP A 44 -4.50 -4.78 -25.22
N ARG A 45 -3.88 -4.64 -24.04
CA ARG A 45 -3.60 -3.34 -23.45
C ARG A 45 -2.10 -3.15 -23.26
N THR A 46 -1.62 -1.95 -23.62
CA THR A 46 -0.27 -1.56 -23.29
C THR A 46 -0.28 -0.89 -21.92
N MET A 47 0.39 -1.52 -20.97
CA MET A 47 0.53 -0.93 -19.63
C MET A 47 1.57 0.17 -19.66
N SER A 48 1.25 1.35 -19.11
CA SER A 48 2.21 2.46 -19.04
C SER A 48 3.37 2.09 -18.12
N GLN A 49 4.51 2.76 -18.31
CA GLN A 49 5.68 2.53 -17.48
C GLN A 49 5.39 2.84 -16.00
N SER A 50 4.59 3.90 -15.74
CA SER A 50 4.20 4.26 -14.38
C SER A 50 3.48 3.11 -13.67
N TRP A 51 2.56 2.43 -14.36
CA TRP A 51 1.85 1.29 -13.78
C TRP A 51 2.75 0.07 -13.60
N LYS A 52 3.68 -0.14 -14.53
CA LYS A 52 4.67 -1.22 -14.40
C LYS A 52 5.54 -0.99 -13.17
N ASP A 53 5.99 0.24 -12.98
CA ASP A 53 6.82 0.62 -11.84
C ASP A 53 6.07 0.47 -10.52
N TYR A 54 4.82 0.90 -10.47
CA TYR A 54 3.97 0.75 -9.31
C TYR A 54 3.79 -0.73 -8.93
N ARG A 55 3.46 -1.57 -9.91
CA ARG A 55 3.29 -3.01 -9.66
C ARG A 55 4.60 -3.67 -9.22
N GLN A 56 5.72 -3.26 -9.80
CA GLN A 56 7.02 -3.78 -9.38
C GLN A 56 7.37 -3.35 -7.96
N ALA A 57 7.07 -2.11 -7.59
CA ALA A 57 7.27 -1.63 -6.22
C ALA A 57 6.44 -2.44 -5.22
N LEU A 58 5.21 -2.81 -5.57
CA LEU A 58 4.38 -3.67 -4.73
C LEU A 58 5.02 -5.05 -4.53
N ARG A 59 5.55 -5.65 -5.59
CA ARG A 59 6.21 -6.96 -5.51
C ARG A 59 7.48 -6.92 -4.65
N ASP A 60 8.18 -5.80 -4.69
CA ASP A 60 9.46 -5.65 -4.01
C ASP A 60 9.33 -5.19 -2.55
N LEU A 61 8.12 -4.91 -2.07
CA LEU A 61 7.92 -4.42 -0.70
C LEU A 61 8.66 -5.23 0.37
N PRO A 62 8.60 -6.57 0.37
CA PRO A 62 9.32 -7.34 1.39
C PRO A 62 10.83 -7.24 1.30
N GLN A 63 11.37 -6.91 0.12
CA GLN A 63 12.81 -6.79 -0.11
C GLN A 63 13.31 -5.38 0.19
N ASP A 64 12.48 -4.37 -0.08
CA ASP A 64 12.87 -2.96 0.02
C ASP A 64 12.76 -2.40 1.43
N HIS A 65 12.06 -3.09 2.33
CA HIS A 65 11.80 -2.59 3.68
C HIS A 65 12.17 -3.62 4.73
N ALA A 66 12.76 -3.14 5.82
CA ALA A 66 13.23 -3.99 6.90
C ALA A 66 12.10 -4.50 7.80
N SER A 67 10.99 -3.77 7.86
CA SER A 67 9.85 -4.14 8.71
C SER A 67 8.53 -3.91 7.98
N ALA A 68 7.48 -4.59 8.46
CA ALA A 68 6.14 -4.42 7.91
C ALA A 68 5.62 -2.98 8.09
N ASN A 69 5.91 -2.36 9.24
CA ASN A 69 5.54 -0.98 9.48
C ASN A 69 6.25 -0.01 8.52
N ASP A 70 7.51 -0.26 8.22
CA ASP A 70 8.26 0.51 7.22
C ASP A 70 7.59 0.41 5.85
N ALA A 71 7.23 -0.80 5.44
CA ALA A 71 6.53 -1.01 4.18
C ALA A 71 5.19 -0.27 4.14
N ALA A 72 4.45 -0.27 5.24
CA ALA A 72 3.19 0.45 5.34
C ALA A 72 3.37 1.97 5.23
N ASP A 73 4.40 2.51 5.89
CA ASP A 73 4.70 3.94 5.88
C ASP A 73 5.15 4.43 4.50
N ASN A 74 5.77 3.57 3.73
CA ASN A 74 6.31 3.88 2.40
C ASN A 74 5.54 3.15 1.30
N TRP A 75 4.24 2.96 1.49
CA TRP A 75 3.40 2.26 0.54
C TRP A 75 3.42 2.94 -0.82
N PRO A 76 3.64 2.18 -1.92
CA PRO A 76 3.66 2.78 -3.25
C PRO A 76 2.33 3.46 -3.57
N GLN A 77 2.41 4.57 -4.29
CA GLN A 77 1.23 5.32 -4.70
C GLN A 77 0.86 4.97 -6.13
N PRO A 78 -0.42 4.69 -6.42
CA PRO A 78 -0.84 4.45 -7.79
C PRO A 78 -0.62 5.72 -8.63
N PRO A 79 -0.29 5.57 -9.94
CA PRO A 79 0.00 6.71 -10.80
C PRO A 79 -1.18 7.66 -11.04
N GLU A 80 -2.37 7.18 -10.80
CA GLU A 80 -3.58 7.98 -11.02
C GLU A 80 -4.58 7.83 -9.88
#